data_946377efe90e2588e3452ae4752c10e5
#
_entry.id   946377efe90e2588e3452ae4752c10e5
#
_cell.length_a   1.000
_cell.length_b   1.000
_cell.length_c   1.000
_cell.angle_alpha   90.00
_cell.angle_beta   90.00
_cell.angle_gamma   90.00
#
_symmetry.space_group_name_H-M   'P 1'
#
loop_
_entity.id
_entity.type
_entity.pdbx_description
1 polymer ?
#
loop_
_entity_poly.entity_id
_entity_poly.type
_entity_poly.pdbx_seq_one_letter_code
_entity_poly.pdbx_strand_id
1 'polypeptide(L)'
;MNRNVGIIFFAVFTCLTNLFYAQAPVFTNAKAEKVQLYFNGAEIQQIANVALPKGTSEIVISNVANYLDENSIQIKSTSKVTILSVQFTNQAITGYEESYIPESVRPIYDSIQAVEKEITKNKILENSIIKSVELLDKNQQLSGANVNAAELSKLLDFYKNKRYELENQIKNISEKGKELQKKLNSLKFRLGAISSQNTNNRGKLILRVINENAGKIPFQLNYISYQAHWNPFYEVRSEKINTPIMLKYNAAVTQNTGVDWNDVKIILSSGYVNSHTQAPTLNTWFIHSRKNDSAKVMLQEISNVRREKAAFQKNMQTMELESVEVTKEDMILEDKSLDDAVVVGETQFNVVFDIDLPYTILSNGKKHSVSLKSIEIPATYQYYVAPKYDLGAYLIGNIENYGKYNLLSGEASLIFEGMYVGKTNINPENADKKLVLSLGKDKRIVTERKLISKNTENKSLSSKKIQTFTYEISVQNNKKEAITIEIEDQVPVSTEKTIKVSLTEAKEATFDKEKGSLKWKINLKPNENKKIRFVYQVESDRDTIVENL
;
A
#
# COMPACT_ATOMS: atom_id res chain seq x y z
N MET A 1 105.46 -17.64 -3.03
CA MET A 1 104.84 -18.25 -1.82
C MET A 1 104.22 -17.13 -0.99
N ASN A 2 102.96 -16.88 -1.11
CA ASN A 2 102.15 -16.13 -0.10
C ASN A 2 100.67 -16.39 -0.43
N ARG A 3 100.00 -17.06 0.48
CA ARG A 3 98.56 -17.37 0.44
C ARG A 3 97.80 -16.17 0.97
N ASN A 4 96.95 -15.57 0.18
CA ASN A 4 95.93 -14.61 0.67
C ASN A 4 94.65 -15.35 0.92
N VAL A 5 94.21 -15.34 2.17
CA VAL A 5 92.91 -15.84 2.63
C VAL A 5 91.87 -14.73 2.43
N GLY A 6 90.95 -14.89 1.48
CA GLY A 6 89.82 -13.98 1.32
C GLY A 6 88.68 -14.33 2.28
N ILE A 7 88.38 -13.41 3.18
CA ILE A 7 87.21 -13.49 4.07
C ILE A 7 85.96 -13.06 3.28
N ILE A 8 85.05 -14.01 3.01
CA ILE A 8 83.75 -13.73 2.40
C ILE A 8 82.76 -13.33 3.52
N PHE A 9 82.43 -12.03 3.58
CA PHE A 9 81.35 -11.51 4.41
C PHE A 9 80.04 -11.89 3.79
N PHE A 10 79.28 -12.84 4.40
CA PHE A 10 77.96 -13.20 4.02
C PHE A 10 76.99 -12.21 4.73
N ALA A 11 76.58 -11.12 4.03
CA ALA A 11 75.57 -10.22 4.51
C ALA A 11 74.21 -10.91 4.40
N VAL A 12 73.69 -11.41 5.50
CA VAL A 12 72.25 -11.87 5.60
C VAL A 12 71.36 -10.64 5.56
N PHE A 13 70.84 -10.34 4.38
CA PHE A 13 69.80 -9.35 4.18
C PHE A 13 68.50 -9.97 4.66
N THR A 14 68.12 -9.79 5.95
CA THR A 14 66.81 -10.13 6.48
C THR A 14 65.77 -9.16 5.88
N CYS A 15 65.12 -9.58 4.78
CA CYS A 15 63.97 -8.91 4.22
C CYS A 15 62.79 -9.07 5.22
N LEU A 16 62.57 -8.06 6.05
CA LEU A 16 61.37 -7.93 6.85
C LEU A 16 60.19 -7.72 5.89
N THR A 17 59.62 -8.80 5.39
CA THR A 17 58.31 -8.76 4.76
C THR A 17 57.31 -8.40 5.84
N ASN A 18 56.91 -7.13 5.89
CA ASN A 18 55.69 -6.73 6.56
C ASN A 18 54.55 -7.45 5.85
N LEU A 19 54.15 -8.60 6.36
CA LEU A 19 52.90 -9.24 6.04
C LEU A 19 51.80 -8.27 6.47
N PHE A 20 51.34 -7.45 5.54
CA PHE A 20 50.06 -6.78 5.69
C PHE A 20 48.99 -7.89 5.78
N TYR A 21 48.73 -8.36 6.99
CA TYR A 21 47.52 -9.12 7.22
C TYR A 21 46.36 -8.17 6.87
N ALA A 22 45.72 -8.40 5.75
CA ALA A 22 44.44 -7.79 5.47
C ALA A 22 43.53 -8.19 6.64
N GLN A 23 43.23 -7.24 7.51
CA GLN A 23 42.37 -7.47 8.65
C GLN A 23 40.99 -7.89 8.11
N ALA A 24 40.49 -9.04 8.57
CA ALA A 24 39.18 -9.50 8.15
C ALA A 24 38.10 -8.41 8.43
N PRO A 25 37.15 -8.21 7.53
CA PRO A 25 36.07 -7.23 7.71
C PRO A 25 35.31 -7.47 9.03
N VAL A 26 34.96 -6.40 9.71
CA VAL A 26 34.13 -6.45 10.92
C VAL A 26 32.66 -6.40 10.51
N PHE A 27 31.91 -7.44 10.84
CA PHE A 27 30.49 -7.55 10.51
C PHE A 27 29.62 -7.10 11.67
N THR A 28 28.56 -6.34 11.35
CA THR A 28 27.55 -5.90 12.32
C THR A 28 26.20 -5.71 11.64
N ASN A 29 25.13 -5.65 12.44
CA ASN A 29 23.77 -5.37 11.96
C ASN A 29 23.32 -4.00 12.45
N ALA A 30 22.66 -3.24 11.56
CA ALA A 30 21.99 -2.01 11.91
C ALA A 30 20.58 -2.29 12.47
N LYS A 31 20.14 -1.46 13.41
CA LYS A 31 18.77 -1.45 13.96
C LYS A 31 18.11 -0.13 13.63
N ALA A 32 16.88 -0.18 13.08
CA ALA A 32 16.09 1.01 12.85
C ALA A 32 15.66 1.63 14.19
N GLU A 33 15.75 2.96 14.30
CA GLU A 33 15.33 3.71 15.47
C GLU A 33 14.24 4.71 15.14
N LYS A 34 14.37 5.37 13.98
CA LYS A 34 13.45 6.41 13.54
C LYS A 34 13.22 6.30 12.04
N VAL A 35 11.97 6.46 11.61
CA VAL A 35 11.60 6.52 10.19
C VAL A 35 10.71 7.72 9.95
N GLN A 36 11.09 8.55 8.99
CA GLN A 36 10.24 9.62 8.47
C GLN A 36 9.70 9.22 7.11
N LEU A 37 8.39 9.01 7.04
CA LEU A 37 7.67 8.61 5.83
C LEU A 37 7.16 9.83 5.06
N TYR A 38 7.28 9.76 3.75
CA TYR A 38 6.75 10.70 2.78
C TYR A 38 5.74 10.00 1.87
N PHE A 39 5.07 10.73 0.98
CA PHE A 39 4.14 10.12 0.02
C PHE A 39 4.81 9.20 -1.00
N ASN A 40 6.10 9.36 -1.25
CA ASN A 40 6.85 8.60 -2.26
C ASN A 40 8.15 7.96 -1.75
N GLY A 41 8.39 7.93 -0.44
CA GLY A 41 9.63 7.40 0.12
C GLY A 41 9.67 7.47 1.63
N ALA A 42 10.78 7.00 2.21
CA ALA A 42 11.07 7.09 3.64
C ALA A 42 12.54 7.41 3.88
N GLU A 43 12.81 8.31 4.81
CA GLU A 43 14.13 8.49 5.41
C GLU A 43 14.23 7.57 6.62
N ILE A 44 15.21 6.67 6.59
CA ILE A 44 15.41 5.63 7.62
C ILE A 44 16.69 5.96 8.39
N GLN A 45 16.54 6.13 9.69
CA GLN A 45 17.64 6.29 10.63
C GLN A 45 17.86 4.98 11.37
N GLN A 46 19.10 4.48 11.31
CA GLN A 46 19.53 3.25 11.98
C GLN A 46 20.78 3.50 12.83
N ILE A 47 20.98 2.65 13.83
CA ILE A 47 22.23 2.59 14.61
C ILE A 47 22.87 1.21 14.45
N ALA A 48 24.20 1.22 14.23
CA ALA A 48 25.05 0.04 14.25
C ALA A 48 26.16 0.24 15.28
N ASN A 49 26.32 -0.70 16.21
CA ASN A 49 27.41 -0.68 17.20
C ASN A 49 28.50 -1.64 16.77
N VAL A 50 29.71 -1.13 16.56
CA VAL A 50 30.83 -1.88 16.00
C VAL A 50 32.01 -1.89 16.98
N ALA A 51 32.54 -3.07 17.29
CA ALA A 51 33.80 -3.20 18.05
C ALA A 51 34.97 -3.05 17.07
N LEU A 52 35.66 -1.94 17.12
CA LEU A 52 36.80 -1.64 16.24
C LEU A 52 38.13 -1.67 16.99
N PRO A 53 39.18 -2.27 16.42
CA PRO A 53 40.55 -2.10 16.88
C PRO A 53 41.06 -0.71 16.50
N LYS A 54 42.20 -0.34 17.02
CA LYS A 54 42.94 0.86 16.59
C LYS A 54 43.50 0.64 15.18
N GLY A 55 43.41 1.65 14.32
CA GLY A 55 43.92 1.63 12.95
C GLY A 55 42.84 1.55 11.88
N THR A 56 43.22 1.10 10.69
CA THR A 56 42.30 0.98 9.54
C THR A 56 41.52 -0.31 9.62
N SER A 57 40.22 -0.24 9.46
CA SER A 57 39.32 -1.40 9.42
C SER A 57 38.30 -1.26 8.30
N GLU A 58 37.86 -2.41 7.79
CA GLU A 58 36.71 -2.53 6.92
C GLU A 58 35.52 -3.04 7.75
N ILE A 59 34.35 -2.40 7.60
CA ILE A 59 33.14 -2.72 8.33
C ILE A 59 32.06 -3.07 7.30
N VAL A 60 31.38 -4.18 7.51
CA VAL A 60 30.19 -4.55 6.76
C VAL A 60 28.97 -4.42 7.67
N ILE A 61 28.13 -3.44 7.41
CA ILE A 61 26.90 -3.19 8.15
C ILE A 61 25.73 -3.79 7.35
N SER A 62 25.12 -4.84 7.88
CA SER A 62 23.97 -5.52 7.31
C SER A 62 22.66 -4.97 7.86
N ASN A 63 21.52 -5.50 7.38
CA ASN A 63 20.17 -5.05 7.73
C ASN A 63 19.91 -3.59 7.34
N VAL A 64 20.38 -3.21 6.16
CA VAL A 64 20.08 -1.95 5.49
C VAL A 64 19.04 -2.20 4.39
N ALA A 65 18.30 -1.18 3.97
CA ALA A 65 17.29 -1.33 2.95
C ALA A 65 17.86 -1.97 1.66
N ASN A 66 17.08 -2.87 1.04
CA ASN A 66 17.51 -3.60 -0.17
C ASN A 66 17.75 -2.67 -1.36
N TYR A 67 16.99 -1.57 -1.40
CA TYR A 67 17.09 -0.51 -2.40
C TYR A 67 17.01 0.83 -1.69
N LEU A 68 18.04 1.63 -1.84
CA LEU A 68 18.15 2.97 -1.29
C LEU A 68 18.74 3.94 -2.33
N ASP A 69 18.56 5.22 -2.11
CA ASP A 69 19.24 6.26 -2.87
C ASP A 69 20.65 6.42 -2.32
N GLU A 70 21.64 5.94 -3.08
CA GLU A 70 23.05 5.97 -2.65
C GLU A 70 23.56 7.40 -2.41
N ASN A 71 23.00 8.40 -3.10
CA ASN A 71 23.37 9.79 -2.91
C ASN A 71 22.83 10.38 -1.59
N SER A 72 21.84 9.71 -0.99
CA SER A 72 21.23 10.13 0.28
C SER A 72 21.95 9.58 1.50
N ILE A 73 22.93 8.68 1.33
CA ILE A 73 23.61 8.02 2.45
C ILE A 73 24.39 9.03 3.27
N GLN A 74 24.03 9.15 4.53
CA GLN A 74 24.75 9.94 5.52
C GLN A 74 25.12 9.06 6.70
N ILE A 75 26.43 9.05 7.05
CA ILE A 75 26.94 8.27 8.17
C ILE A 75 27.62 9.20 9.14
N LYS A 76 27.20 9.13 10.40
CA LYS A 76 27.79 9.86 11.51
C LYS A 76 28.37 8.87 12.52
N SER A 77 29.51 9.23 13.09
CA SER A 77 30.17 8.48 14.17
C SER A 77 30.84 9.43 15.15
N THR A 78 31.55 8.91 16.13
CA THR A 78 32.31 9.72 17.09
C THR A 78 33.45 10.45 16.40
N SER A 79 33.93 11.55 16.99
CA SER A 79 35.04 12.36 16.47
C SER A 79 36.39 11.62 16.37
N LYS A 80 36.50 10.41 16.94
CA LYS A 80 37.70 9.56 16.91
C LYS A 80 37.76 8.59 15.74
N VAL A 81 36.75 8.62 14.86
CA VAL A 81 36.66 7.76 13.68
C VAL A 81 36.58 8.61 12.43
N THR A 82 37.49 8.35 11.50
CA THR A 82 37.44 8.95 10.16
C THR A 82 36.92 7.94 9.16
N ILE A 83 35.84 8.27 8.47
CA ILE A 83 35.24 7.45 7.40
C ILE A 83 35.97 7.80 6.10
N LEU A 84 36.64 6.82 5.48
CA LEU A 84 37.40 6.97 4.24
C LEU A 84 36.54 6.71 2.99
N SER A 85 35.68 5.70 3.04
CA SER A 85 34.77 5.36 1.94
C SER A 85 33.52 4.69 2.46
N VAL A 86 32.45 4.83 1.67
CA VAL A 86 31.14 4.17 1.87
C VAL A 86 30.74 3.57 0.54
N GLN A 87 30.33 2.30 0.54
CA GLN A 87 29.78 1.60 -0.61
C GLN A 87 28.50 0.89 -0.21
N PHE A 88 27.50 0.93 -1.07
CA PHE A 88 26.30 0.14 -0.93
C PHE A 88 26.38 -1.11 -1.82
N THR A 89 25.90 -2.24 -1.32
CA THR A 89 25.70 -3.45 -2.11
C THR A 89 24.50 -4.23 -1.58
N ASN A 90 23.77 -4.87 -2.47
CA ASN A 90 22.73 -5.84 -2.15
C ASN A 90 23.13 -7.27 -2.56
N GLN A 91 24.40 -7.48 -2.95
CA GLN A 91 24.93 -8.78 -3.33
C GLN A 91 25.49 -9.54 -2.14
N ALA A 92 25.60 -10.86 -2.27
CA ALA A 92 26.29 -11.69 -1.28
C ALA A 92 27.78 -11.34 -1.22
N ILE A 93 28.31 -11.22 0.00
CA ILE A 93 29.76 -11.01 0.23
C ILE A 93 30.37 -12.37 0.58
N THR A 94 31.41 -12.76 -0.15
CA THR A 94 32.10 -14.05 0.06
C THR A 94 32.68 -14.11 1.47
N GLY A 95 32.39 -15.19 2.21
CA GLY A 95 32.87 -15.39 3.59
C GLY A 95 31.98 -14.75 4.68
N TYR A 96 30.85 -14.18 4.30
CA TYR A 96 29.85 -13.69 5.23
C TYR A 96 28.67 -14.65 5.31
N GLU A 97 28.46 -15.26 6.47
CA GLU A 97 27.23 -15.97 6.81
C GLU A 97 26.23 -14.96 7.39
N GLU A 98 25.10 -14.81 6.73
CA GLU A 98 24.05 -13.90 7.17
C GLU A 98 23.35 -14.47 8.40
N SER A 99 23.78 -14.05 9.59
CA SER A 99 23.21 -14.51 10.87
C SER A 99 21.87 -13.83 11.23
N TYR A 100 21.45 -12.84 10.46
CA TYR A 100 20.19 -12.12 10.72
C TYR A 100 19.00 -12.83 10.09
N ILE A 101 18.07 -13.24 10.94
CA ILE A 101 16.76 -13.78 10.53
C ILE A 101 15.72 -12.70 10.82
N PRO A 102 14.96 -12.21 9.80
CA PRO A 102 13.90 -11.23 10.01
C PRO A 102 12.87 -11.73 11.02
N GLU A 103 12.35 -10.82 11.83
CA GLU A 103 11.28 -11.13 12.79
C GLU A 103 10.03 -11.72 12.09
N SER A 104 9.74 -11.29 10.87
CA SER A 104 8.63 -11.78 10.05
C SER A 104 8.70 -13.29 9.72
N VAL A 105 9.91 -13.85 9.64
CA VAL A 105 10.13 -15.28 9.31
C VAL A 105 10.68 -16.09 10.47
N ARG A 106 11.13 -15.45 11.54
CA ARG A 106 11.71 -16.13 12.71
C ARG A 106 10.83 -17.24 13.28
N PRO A 107 9.51 -17.07 13.51
CA PRO A 107 8.66 -18.14 14.05
C PRO A 107 8.59 -19.37 13.15
N ILE A 108 8.67 -19.17 11.82
CA ILE A 108 8.67 -20.29 10.86
C ILE A 108 10.03 -20.99 10.89
N TYR A 109 11.12 -20.23 10.97
CA TYR A 109 12.46 -20.78 11.04
C TYR A 109 12.68 -21.61 12.30
N ASP A 110 12.26 -21.10 13.47
CA ASP A 110 12.33 -21.81 14.75
C ASP A 110 11.49 -23.09 14.71
N SER A 111 10.31 -23.04 14.07
CA SER A 111 9.45 -24.21 13.87
C SER A 111 10.12 -25.27 12.98
N ILE A 112 10.83 -24.86 11.93
CA ILE A 112 11.59 -25.78 11.06
C ILE A 112 12.67 -26.49 11.87
N GLN A 113 13.48 -25.75 12.65
CA GLN A 113 14.52 -26.34 13.47
C GLN A 113 13.98 -27.33 14.51
N ALA A 114 12.85 -26.99 15.15
CA ALA A 114 12.19 -27.87 16.10
C ALA A 114 11.76 -29.19 15.44
N VAL A 115 11.11 -29.13 14.26
CA VAL A 115 10.67 -30.30 13.53
C VAL A 115 11.84 -31.14 13.01
N GLU A 116 12.94 -30.53 12.55
CA GLU A 116 14.14 -31.27 12.12
C GLU A 116 14.80 -32.02 13.28
N LYS A 117 14.83 -31.44 14.49
CA LYS A 117 15.28 -32.14 15.71
C LYS A 117 14.38 -33.33 16.04
N GLU A 118 13.04 -33.19 15.90
CA GLU A 118 12.10 -34.31 16.12
C GLU A 118 12.27 -35.43 15.09
N ILE A 119 12.49 -35.09 13.81
CA ILE A 119 12.78 -36.07 12.76
C ILE A 119 14.04 -36.88 13.10
N THR A 120 15.10 -36.18 13.55
CA THR A 120 16.35 -36.82 13.93
C THR A 120 16.15 -37.79 15.10
N LYS A 121 15.42 -37.39 16.15
CA LYS A 121 15.08 -38.24 17.28
C LYS A 121 14.26 -39.49 16.84
N ASN A 122 13.27 -39.28 15.97
CA ASN A 122 12.44 -40.32 15.44
C ASN A 122 13.23 -41.37 14.65
N LYS A 123 14.18 -40.94 13.81
CA LYS A 123 15.09 -41.81 13.06
C LYS A 123 16.02 -42.61 13.97
N ILE A 124 16.57 -42.00 15.02
CA ILE A 124 17.40 -42.73 16.00
C ILE A 124 16.61 -43.82 16.69
N LEU A 125 15.36 -43.53 17.10
CA LEU A 125 14.47 -44.49 17.74
C LEU A 125 14.12 -45.64 16.79
N GLU A 126 13.75 -45.34 15.55
CA GLU A 126 13.45 -46.33 14.51
C GLU A 126 14.62 -47.27 14.28
N ASN A 127 15.84 -46.75 14.11
CA ASN A 127 17.04 -47.55 13.95
C ASN A 127 17.33 -48.42 15.16
N SER A 128 17.11 -47.93 16.38
CA SER A 128 17.29 -48.69 17.61
C SER A 128 16.35 -49.92 17.67
N ILE A 129 15.09 -49.75 17.28
CA ILE A 129 14.12 -50.83 17.25
C ILE A 129 14.42 -51.81 16.12
N ILE A 130 14.81 -51.33 14.93
CA ILE A 130 15.27 -52.22 13.83
C ILE A 130 16.43 -53.09 14.29
N LYS A 131 17.42 -52.51 15.00
CA LYS A 131 18.54 -53.28 15.56
C LYS A 131 18.08 -54.32 16.61
N SER A 132 17.02 -54.01 17.38
CA SER A 132 16.41 -54.98 18.31
C SER A 132 15.76 -56.15 17.59
N VAL A 133 15.09 -55.88 16.42
CA VAL A 133 14.55 -56.95 15.57
C VAL A 133 15.68 -57.80 14.99
N GLU A 134 16.73 -57.19 14.45
CA GLU A 134 17.90 -57.92 13.93
C GLU A 134 18.55 -58.81 15.01
N LEU A 135 18.67 -58.30 16.25
CA LEU A 135 19.20 -59.09 17.36
C LEU A 135 18.29 -60.27 17.71
N LEU A 136 16.97 -60.03 17.72
CA LEU A 136 15.98 -61.11 17.96
C LEU A 136 16.09 -62.18 16.87
N ASP A 137 16.21 -61.82 15.60
CA ASP A 137 16.31 -62.73 14.46
C ASP A 137 17.62 -63.55 14.47
N LYS A 138 18.74 -62.96 14.92
CA LYS A 138 20.04 -63.66 15.03
C LYS A 138 20.08 -64.67 16.15
N ASN A 139 19.20 -64.55 17.14
CA ASN A 139 19.17 -65.43 18.30
C ASN A 139 18.07 -66.53 18.22
N GLN A 140 17.66 -66.95 17.02
CA GLN A 140 16.66 -67.98 16.79
C GLN A 140 17.21 -69.44 16.91
N GLN A 141 18.53 -69.62 16.97
CA GLN A 141 19.14 -70.92 17.01
C GLN A 141 19.16 -71.50 18.46
N LEU A 142 18.44 -72.58 18.70
CA LEU A 142 18.53 -73.34 19.90
C LEU A 142 19.73 -74.31 19.80
N SER A 143 20.80 -74.03 20.56
CA SER A 143 21.97 -74.86 20.64
C SER A 143 21.86 -75.68 21.93
N GLY A 144 21.45 -76.96 21.82
CA GLY A 144 21.42 -77.92 22.96
C GLY A 144 20.68 -79.23 22.67
N ALA A 145 21.20 -80.33 23.14
CA ALA A 145 20.74 -81.69 22.81
C ALA A 145 19.42 -82.12 23.44
N ASN A 146 18.74 -81.28 24.27
CA ASN A 146 17.55 -81.74 25.03
C ASN A 146 16.45 -80.66 25.11
N VAL A 147 16.06 -80.03 23.98
CA VAL A 147 14.92 -79.12 23.96
C VAL A 147 13.62 -79.90 23.87
N ASN A 148 12.74 -79.84 24.90
CA ASN A 148 11.43 -80.47 24.86
C ASN A 148 10.42 -79.61 24.07
N ALA A 149 9.34 -80.25 23.57
CA ALA A 149 8.34 -79.56 22.72
C ALA A 149 7.62 -78.41 23.45
N ALA A 150 7.49 -78.46 24.79
CA ALA A 150 6.85 -77.37 25.56
C ALA A 150 7.73 -76.16 25.70
N GLU A 151 9.03 -76.25 25.80
CA GLU A 151 9.98 -75.16 25.82
C GLU A 151 10.11 -74.51 24.44
N LEU A 152 10.08 -75.34 23.39
CA LEU A 152 10.07 -74.81 22.00
C LEU A 152 8.81 -73.98 21.73
N SER A 153 7.62 -74.49 22.19
CA SER A 153 6.37 -73.75 22.04
C SER A 153 6.42 -72.38 22.76
N LYS A 154 6.89 -72.35 24.01
CA LYS A 154 7.06 -71.06 24.76
C LYS A 154 8.00 -70.11 24.09
N LEU A 155 9.09 -70.58 23.52
CA LEU A 155 10.05 -69.72 22.79
C LEU A 155 9.44 -69.19 21.51
N LEU A 156 8.70 -69.99 20.76
CA LEU A 156 7.99 -69.55 19.56
C LEU A 156 6.93 -68.45 19.86
N ASP A 157 6.17 -68.65 20.95
CA ASP A 157 5.17 -67.69 21.41
C ASP A 157 5.83 -66.39 21.86
N PHE A 158 6.93 -66.46 22.61
CA PHE A 158 7.71 -65.27 22.99
C PHE A 158 8.25 -64.54 21.77
N TYR A 159 8.87 -65.23 20.82
CA TYR A 159 9.42 -64.65 19.60
C TYR A 159 8.33 -64.00 18.77
N LYS A 160 7.23 -64.69 18.51
CA LYS A 160 6.09 -64.14 17.73
C LYS A 160 5.54 -62.85 18.37
N ASN A 161 5.29 -62.89 19.69
CA ASN A 161 4.72 -61.77 20.40
C ASN A 161 5.69 -60.55 20.41
N LYS A 162 6.98 -60.84 20.70
CA LYS A 162 7.99 -59.76 20.75
C LYS A 162 8.26 -59.15 19.38
N ARG A 163 8.32 -59.99 18.34
CA ARG A 163 8.47 -59.51 16.98
C ARG A 163 7.28 -58.64 16.55
N TYR A 164 6.06 -59.09 16.82
CA TYR A 164 4.84 -58.34 16.53
C TYR A 164 4.83 -56.97 17.24
N GLU A 165 5.23 -56.92 18.51
CA GLU A 165 5.35 -55.68 19.29
C GLU A 165 6.34 -54.73 18.64
N LEU A 166 7.56 -55.19 18.30
CA LEU A 166 8.61 -54.37 17.69
C LEU A 166 8.23 -53.88 16.31
N GLU A 167 7.62 -54.71 15.46
CA GLU A 167 7.15 -54.32 14.13
C GLU A 167 6.02 -53.27 14.21
N ASN A 168 5.11 -53.35 15.16
CA ASN A 168 4.11 -52.32 15.40
C ASN A 168 4.75 -51.01 15.86
N GLN A 169 5.78 -51.07 16.71
CA GLN A 169 6.53 -49.87 17.10
C GLN A 169 7.22 -49.23 15.89
N ILE A 170 7.86 -49.99 15.01
CA ILE A 170 8.48 -49.50 13.78
C ILE A 170 7.43 -48.83 12.90
N LYS A 171 6.25 -49.48 12.72
CA LYS A 171 5.16 -48.91 11.93
C LYS A 171 4.71 -47.54 12.46
N ASN A 172 4.44 -47.45 13.77
CA ASN A 172 3.99 -46.24 14.42
C ASN A 172 5.03 -45.11 14.31
N ILE A 173 6.32 -45.45 14.49
CA ILE A 173 7.43 -44.48 14.35
C ILE A 173 7.59 -44.02 12.91
N SER A 174 7.46 -44.94 11.95
CA SER A 174 7.52 -44.60 10.52
C SER A 174 6.36 -43.71 10.10
N GLU A 175 5.13 -43.95 10.57
CA GLU A 175 3.97 -43.08 10.34
C GLU A 175 4.20 -41.70 10.91
N LYS A 176 4.67 -41.60 12.17
CA LYS A 176 5.05 -40.33 12.78
C LYS A 176 6.16 -39.60 11.97
N GLY A 177 7.14 -40.36 11.46
CA GLY A 177 8.20 -39.81 10.60
C GLY A 177 7.64 -39.18 9.31
N LYS A 178 6.65 -39.80 8.67
CA LYS A 178 5.95 -39.29 7.49
C LYS A 178 5.18 -38.00 7.79
N GLU A 179 4.51 -37.94 8.95
CA GLU A 179 3.79 -36.73 9.38
C GLU A 179 4.74 -35.55 9.64
N LEU A 180 5.84 -35.80 10.36
CA LEU A 180 6.87 -34.81 10.61
C LEU A 180 7.48 -34.27 9.29
N GLN A 181 7.72 -35.18 8.33
CA GLN A 181 8.24 -34.79 7.02
C GLN A 181 7.25 -33.95 6.22
N LYS A 182 5.95 -34.24 6.26
CA LYS A 182 4.90 -33.40 5.65
C LYS A 182 4.87 -32.02 6.30
N LYS A 183 4.93 -31.97 7.63
CA LYS A 183 4.98 -30.72 8.38
C LYS A 183 6.20 -29.88 8.01
N LEU A 184 7.39 -30.51 7.91
CA LEU A 184 8.62 -29.85 7.49
C LEU A 184 8.50 -29.26 6.08
N ASN A 185 7.97 -30.03 5.13
CA ASN A 185 7.77 -29.58 3.75
C ASN A 185 6.80 -28.38 3.67
N SER A 186 5.70 -28.44 4.44
CA SER A 186 4.76 -27.33 4.52
C SER A 186 5.40 -26.05 5.09
N LEU A 187 6.20 -26.17 6.15
CA LEU A 187 6.91 -25.03 6.73
C LEU A 187 7.97 -24.46 5.75
N LYS A 188 8.72 -25.33 5.06
CA LYS A 188 9.70 -24.92 4.04
C LYS A 188 9.01 -24.24 2.84
N PHE A 189 7.85 -24.71 2.42
CA PHE A 189 7.06 -24.08 1.37
C PHE A 189 6.59 -22.68 1.80
N ARG A 190 6.06 -22.54 3.03
CA ARG A 190 5.66 -21.23 3.59
C ARG A 190 6.86 -20.27 3.72
N LEU A 191 8.00 -20.78 4.18
CA LEU A 191 9.24 -20.00 4.23
C LEU A 191 9.66 -19.55 2.81
N GLY A 192 9.62 -20.44 1.83
CA GLY A 192 9.94 -20.13 0.43
C GLY A 192 9.01 -19.08 -0.18
N ALA A 193 7.72 -19.14 0.09
CA ALA A 193 6.75 -18.17 -0.37
C ALA A 193 6.99 -16.75 0.19
N ILE A 194 7.48 -16.66 1.44
CA ILE A 194 7.86 -15.38 2.07
C ILE A 194 9.27 -14.95 1.63
N SER A 195 10.18 -15.90 1.49
CA SER A 195 11.61 -15.66 1.18
C SER A 195 11.87 -15.39 -0.30
N SER A 196 11.04 -15.89 -1.21
CA SER A 196 11.20 -15.63 -2.65
C SER A 196 11.11 -14.14 -2.98
N GLN A 197 10.57 -13.33 -2.08
CA GLN A 197 10.58 -11.87 -2.18
C GLN A 197 11.82 -11.21 -1.53
N ASN A 198 12.59 -11.86 -0.64
CA ASN A 198 13.52 -11.15 0.24
C ASN A 198 14.90 -11.79 0.54
N THR A 199 15.25 -13.00 0.14
CA THR A 199 16.36 -13.71 0.81
C THR A 199 17.75 -13.60 0.21
N ASN A 200 17.93 -13.15 -1.03
CA ASN A 200 19.28 -13.13 -1.62
C ASN A 200 19.90 -11.73 -1.80
N ASN A 201 19.13 -10.66 -1.64
CA ASN A 201 19.57 -9.30 -1.97
C ASN A 201 19.33 -8.34 -0.81
N ARG A 202 19.83 -8.63 0.40
CA ARG A 202 19.76 -7.68 1.51
C ARG A 202 20.81 -6.61 1.37
N GLY A 203 20.38 -5.36 1.57
CA GLY A 203 21.28 -4.21 1.53
C GLY A 203 22.35 -4.28 2.62
N LYS A 204 23.57 -3.90 2.25
CA LYS A 204 24.74 -3.80 3.11
C LYS A 204 25.49 -2.51 2.80
N LEU A 205 26.05 -1.91 3.83
CA LEU A 205 26.99 -0.81 3.69
C LEU A 205 28.39 -1.30 4.05
N ILE A 206 29.33 -1.13 3.14
CA ILE A 206 30.75 -1.43 3.34
C ILE A 206 31.44 -0.11 3.60
N LEU A 207 32.03 0.02 4.80
CA LEU A 207 32.72 1.21 5.25
C LEU A 207 34.20 0.92 5.42
N ARG A 208 35.04 1.79 4.92
CA ARG A 208 36.47 1.81 5.29
C ARG A 208 36.71 2.96 6.24
N VAL A 209 37.23 2.67 7.41
CA VAL A 209 37.43 3.64 8.50
C VAL A 209 38.81 3.59 9.09
N ILE A 210 39.25 4.72 9.66
CA ILE A 210 40.42 4.79 10.57
C ILE A 210 39.91 5.11 11.96
N ASN A 211 40.25 4.29 12.94
CA ASN A 211 39.90 4.44 14.33
C ASN A 211 41.16 4.75 15.18
N GLU A 212 41.11 5.82 15.95
CA GLU A 212 42.24 6.24 16.79
C GLU A 212 42.45 5.34 18.02
N ASN A 213 41.36 4.82 18.59
CA ASN A 213 41.36 4.01 19.80
C ASN A 213 40.46 2.79 19.66
N ALA A 214 40.95 1.62 20.12
CA ALA A 214 40.10 0.42 20.15
C ALA A 214 38.88 0.61 21.07
N GLY A 215 37.70 0.14 20.63
CA GLY A 215 36.47 0.23 21.42
C GLY A 215 35.22 -0.08 20.65
N LYS A 216 34.07 -0.04 21.36
CA LYS A 216 32.76 -0.16 20.77
C LYS A 216 32.26 1.23 20.33
N ILE A 217 32.02 1.39 19.05
CA ILE A 217 31.73 2.67 18.41
C ILE A 217 30.37 2.63 17.77
N PRO A 218 29.47 3.60 18.06
CA PRO A 218 28.19 3.73 17.39
C PRO A 218 28.36 4.42 16.03
N PHE A 219 27.70 3.89 15.02
CA PHE A 219 27.49 4.48 13.72
C PHE A 219 26.01 4.76 13.52
N GLN A 220 25.66 6.02 13.29
CA GLN A 220 24.33 6.44 12.90
C GLN A 220 24.27 6.51 11.38
N LEU A 221 23.34 5.80 10.80
CA LEU A 221 23.11 5.69 9.37
C LEU A 221 21.79 6.38 9.04
N ASN A 222 21.79 7.30 8.07
CA ASN A 222 20.59 7.90 7.51
C ASN A 222 20.61 7.69 6.01
N TYR A 223 19.51 7.27 5.43
CA TYR A 223 19.36 7.12 3.98
C TYR A 223 17.89 7.11 3.57
N ILE A 224 17.64 7.32 2.30
CA ILE A 224 16.30 7.34 1.69
C ILE A 224 16.04 6.02 0.97
N SER A 225 14.86 5.45 1.18
CA SER A 225 14.34 4.31 0.41
C SER A 225 12.98 4.65 -0.17
N TYR A 226 12.80 4.41 -1.48
CA TYR A 226 11.52 4.58 -2.17
C TYR A 226 10.60 3.34 -2.05
N GLN A 227 11.03 2.32 -1.29
CA GLN A 227 10.25 1.11 -1.05
C GLN A 227 9.30 1.22 0.15
N ALA A 228 9.15 2.40 0.72
CA ALA A 228 8.19 2.69 1.77
C ALA A 228 7.53 4.04 1.53
N HIS A 229 6.25 4.14 1.83
CA HIS A 229 5.46 5.35 1.66
C HIS A 229 4.22 5.29 2.55
N TRP A 230 3.52 6.41 2.66
CA TRP A 230 2.24 6.45 3.33
C TRP A 230 1.21 7.23 2.53
N ASN A 231 -0.08 6.95 2.77
CA ASN A 231 -1.18 7.69 2.20
C ASN A 231 -2.24 7.95 3.28
N PRO A 232 -2.85 9.14 3.30
CA PRO A 232 -3.95 9.42 4.20
C PRO A 232 -5.21 8.68 3.75
N PHE A 233 -5.99 8.22 4.72
CA PHE A 233 -7.34 7.75 4.50
C PHE A 233 -8.22 8.10 5.70
N TYR A 234 -9.52 8.14 5.48
CA TYR A 234 -10.47 8.64 6.45
C TYR A 234 -11.61 7.68 6.70
N GLU A 235 -12.14 7.72 7.90
CA GLU A 235 -13.46 7.19 8.21
C GLU A 235 -14.35 8.37 8.62
N VAL A 236 -15.40 8.62 7.84
CA VAL A 236 -16.38 9.68 8.09
C VAL A 236 -17.61 9.04 8.67
N ARG A 237 -17.91 9.37 9.91
CA ARG A 237 -19.06 8.83 10.63
C ARG A 237 -20.04 9.93 10.99
N SER A 238 -21.31 9.72 10.70
CA SER A 238 -22.40 10.58 11.16
C SER A 238 -23.56 9.71 11.68
N GLU A 239 -23.97 9.97 12.91
CA GLU A 239 -25.02 9.18 13.57
C GLU A 239 -26.43 9.64 13.20
N LYS A 240 -26.60 10.94 12.93
CA LYS A 240 -27.91 11.56 12.58
C LYS A 240 -27.70 12.82 11.75
N ILE A 241 -28.73 13.19 11.01
CA ILE A 241 -28.81 14.50 10.36
C ILE A 241 -28.76 15.59 11.45
N ASN A 242 -28.02 16.68 11.20
CA ASN A 242 -27.80 17.82 12.13
C ASN A 242 -26.91 17.52 13.34
N THR A 243 -26.18 16.41 13.34
CA THR A 243 -25.07 16.19 14.29
C THR A 243 -23.73 16.49 13.64
N PRO A 244 -22.69 16.82 14.41
CA PRO A 244 -21.35 16.91 13.88
C PRO A 244 -20.93 15.60 13.20
N ILE A 245 -20.06 15.71 12.19
CA ILE A 245 -19.42 14.56 11.57
C ILE A 245 -18.17 14.21 12.40
N MET A 246 -18.07 12.95 12.80
CA MET A 246 -16.82 12.40 13.35
C MET A 246 -15.93 11.96 12.18
N LEU A 247 -14.77 12.59 12.04
CA LEU A 247 -13.75 12.25 11.06
C LEU A 247 -12.59 11.56 11.79
N LYS A 248 -12.39 10.26 11.55
CA LYS A 248 -11.17 9.57 11.95
C LYS A 248 -10.15 9.70 10.83
N TYR A 249 -9.01 10.29 11.13
CA TYR A 249 -7.90 10.50 10.21
C TYR A 249 -6.84 9.43 10.44
N ASN A 250 -6.54 8.64 9.43
CA ASN A 250 -5.64 7.52 9.49
C ASN A 250 -4.57 7.60 8.39
N ALA A 251 -3.45 6.93 8.63
CA ALA A 251 -2.39 6.72 7.66
C ALA A 251 -2.31 5.25 7.26
N ALA A 252 -2.28 4.98 5.98
CA ALA A 252 -1.94 3.67 5.43
C ALA A 252 -0.44 3.64 5.11
N VAL A 253 0.34 3.00 5.96
CA VAL A 253 1.78 2.83 5.77
C VAL A 253 2.05 1.53 5.03
N THR A 254 2.81 1.60 3.95
CA THR A 254 3.26 0.43 3.19
C THR A 254 4.78 0.43 3.15
N GLN A 255 5.42 -0.68 3.46
CA GLN A 255 6.87 -0.80 3.37
C GLN A 255 7.32 -2.18 2.90
N ASN A 256 8.33 -2.19 2.02
CA ASN A 256 9.00 -3.37 1.47
C ASN A 256 10.51 -3.12 1.36
N THR A 257 11.07 -2.47 2.37
CA THR A 257 12.48 -2.03 2.36
C THR A 257 13.48 -3.17 2.55
N GLY A 258 13.01 -4.34 3.01
CA GLY A 258 13.86 -5.46 3.44
C GLY A 258 14.28 -5.36 4.92
N VAL A 259 13.94 -4.26 5.61
CA VAL A 259 14.23 -4.02 7.02
C VAL A 259 12.93 -3.97 7.80
N ASP A 260 12.77 -4.86 8.78
CA ASP A 260 11.65 -4.79 9.71
C ASP A 260 11.86 -3.62 10.69
N TRP A 261 10.83 -2.80 10.87
CA TRP A 261 10.85 -1.69 11.83
C TRP A 261 10.24 -2.17 13.15
N ASN A 262 11.08 -2.49 14.12
CA ASN A 262 10.66 -3.00 15.43
C ASN A 262 10.83 -1.91 16.48
N ASP A 263 9.74 -1.49 17.11
CA ASP A 263 9.70 -0.43 18.13
C ASP A 263 10.36 0.87 17.64
N VAL A 264 9.98 1.32 16.46
CA VAL A 264 10.58 2.47 15.77
C VAL A 264 9.71 3.70 15.94
N LYS A 265 10.32 4.85 16.19
CA LYS A 265 9.63 6.15 16.14
C LYS A 265 9.27 6.48 14.70
N ILE A 266 7.97 6.74 14.44
CA ILE A 266 7.46 7.08 13.12
C ILE A 266 7.07 8.55 13.05
N ILE A 267 7.49 9.21 11.98
CA ILE A 267 7.06 10.55 11.60
C ILE A 267 6.47 10.46 10.19
N LEU A 268 5.27 11.01 9.99
CA LEU A 268 4.64 11.09 8.68
C LEU A 268 4.69 12.53 8.18
N SER A 269 5.15 12.73 6.96
CA SER A 269 5.21 14.04 6.30
C SER A 269 4.36 14.03 5.03
N SER A 270 3.59 15.09 4.79
CA SER A 270 2.81 15.27 3.56
C SER A 270 3.66 15.70 2.36
N GLY A 271 4.98 15.72 2.50
CA GLY A 271 5.91 16.05 1.44
C GLY A 271 6.25 14.88 0.53
N TYR A 272 7.03 15.20 -0.51
CA TYR A 272 7.66 14.24 -1.41
C TYR A 272 9.17 14.33 -1.26
N VAL A 273 9.84 13.17 -1.26
CA VAL A 273 11.31 13.12 -1.36
C VAL A 273 11.71 13.59 -2.77
N ASN A 274 12.74 14.41 -2.85
CA ASN A 274 13.27 14.93 -4.13
C ASN A 274 12.23 15.70 -4.98
N SER A 275 11.31 16.43 -4.35
CA SER A 275 10.46 17.38 -5.07
C SER A 275 11.34 18.42 -5.78
N HIS A 276 10.97 18.78 -7.02
CA HIS A 276 11.68 19.78 -7.80
C HIS A 276 11.72 21.11 -7.04
N THR A 277 12.90 21.53 -6.62
CA THR A 277 13.12 22.75 -5.84
C THR A 277 13.23 24.02 -6.70
N GLN A 278 13.32 23.86 -8.03
CA GLN A 278 13.42 24.98 -8.95
C GLN A 278 12.03 25.45 -9.40
N ALA A 279 11.75 26.74 -9.19
CA ALA A 279 10.54 27.33 -9.71
C ALA A 279 10.53 27.28 -11.25
N PRO A 280 9.40 26.95 -11.89
CA PRO A 280 9.31 26.95 -13.34
C PRO A 280 9.48 28.37 -13.90
N THR A 281 10.26 28.52 -14.96
CA THR A 281 10.41 29.77 -15.70
C THR A 281 9.52 29.75 -16.94
N LEU A 282 8.78 30.85 -17.17
CA LEU A 282 7.96 30.98 -18.36
C LEU A 282 8.84 31.31 -19.56
N ASN A 283 8.80 30.41 -20.55
CA ASN A 283 9.38 30.71 -21.87
C ASN A 283 8.38 31.51 -22.70
N THR A 284 8.91 32.30 -23.68
CA THR A 284 8.05 33.04 -24.59
C THR A 284 7.10 32.11 -25.34
N TRP A 285 5.80 32.39 -25.23
CA TRP A 285 4.75 31.65 -25.95
C TRP A 285 4.50 32.30 -27.30
N PHE A 286 4.97 31.65 -28.38
CA PHE A 286 4.75 32.13 -29.75
C PHE A 286 3.46 31.56 -30.31
N ILE A 287 2.57 32.41 -30.79
CA ILE A 287 1.35 32.04 -31.51
C ILE A 287 1.65 32.07 -33.01
N HIS A 288 1.39 30.98 -33.71
CA HIS A 288 1.52 30.88 -35.16
C HIS A 288 0.15 30.73 -35.82
N SER A 289 -0.15 31.51 -36.85
CA SER A 289 -1.34 31.33 -37.69
C SER A 289 -1.04 30.32 -38.81
N ARG A 290 -1.83 29.29 -38.95
CA ARG A 290 -1.80 28.39 -40.10
C ARG A 290 -3.02 28.67 -40.97
N LYS A 291 -2.83 29.08 -42.24
CA LYS A 291 -3.94 29.14 -43.19
C LYS A 291 -4.46 27.73 -43.43
N ASN A 292 -5.78 27.57 -43.30
CA ASN A 292 -6.47 26.29 -43.46
C ASN A 292 -6.54 25.90 -44.95
N ASP A 293 -5.44 25.39 -45.49
CA ASP A 293 -5.39 24.83 -46.87
C ASP A 293 -5.52 23.30 -46.90
N SER A 294 -6.13 22.63 -45.92
CA SER A 294 -6.05 21.18 -45.85
C SER A 294 -7.29 20.49 -45.26
N ALA A 295 -8.44 20.68 -45.88
CA ALA A 295 -9.56 19.74 -45.65
C ALA A 295 -9.24 18.30 -46.16
N LYS A 296 -8.22 18.13 -47.00
CA LYS A 296 -7.81 16.80 -47.52
C LYS A 296 -6.80 16.06 -46.61
N VAL A 297 -5.98 16.76 -45.82
CA VAL A 297 -4.99 16.09 -44.94
C VAL A 297 -5.65 15.61 -43.66
N MET A 298 -6.67 16.32 -43.16
CA MET A 298 -7.37 15.96 -41.93
C MET A 298 -8.16 14.62 -42.04
N LEU A 299 -8.68 14.28 -43.21
CA LEU A 299 -9.35 13.00 -43.46
C LEU A 299 -8.38 11.81 -43.46
N GLN A 300 -7.12 12.03 -43.82
CA GLN A 300 -6.09 11.00 -43.81
C GLN A 300 -5.50 10.73 -42.43
N GLU A 301 -5.34 11.78 -41.59
CA GLU A 301 -4.92 11.63 -40.20
C GLU A 301 -5.99 10.97 -39.31
N ILE A 302 -7.27 11.33 -39.50
CA ILE A 302 -8.39 10.71 -38.77
C ILE A 302 -8.48 9.21 -39.08
N SER A 303 -8.17 8.78 -40.31
CA SER A 303 -8.16 7.36 -40.68
C SER A 303 -7.01 6.58 -40.02
N ASN A 304 -5.85 7.21 -39.82
CA ASN A 304 -4.69 6.61 -39.18
C ASN A 304 -4.87 6.51 -37.65
N VAL A 305 -5.37 7.56 -37.01
CA VAL A 305 -5.70 7.56 -35.55
C VAL A 305 -6.78 6.53 -35.23
N ARG A 306 -7.75 6.32 -36.15
CA ARG A 306 -8.79 5.31 -35.97
C ARG A 306 -8.26 3.88 -36.08
N ARG A 307 -7.24 3.65 -36.93
CA ARG A 307 -6.54 2.36 -37.04
C ARG A 307 -5.67 2.06 -35.82
N GLU A 308 -4.97 3.06 -35.27
CA GLU A 308 -4.16 2.89 -34.05
C GLU A 308 -5.03 2.66 -32.80
N LYS A 309 -6.15 3.37 -32.65
CA LYS A 309 -7.09 3.11 -31.54
C LYS A 309 -7.74 1.73 -31.61
N ALA A 310 -8.04 1.22 -32.81
CA ALA A 310 -8.58 -0.13 -32.98
C ALA A 310 -7.56 -1.22 -32.65
N ALA A 311 -6.27 -0.99 -32.97
CA ALA A 311 -5.18 -1.89 -32.58
C ALA A 311 -4.91 -1.88 -31.06
N PHE A 312 -5.01 -0.69 -30.43
CA PHE A 312 -4.84 -0.55 -28.98
C PHE A 312 -5.98 -1.21 -28.18
N GLN A 313 -7.23 -1.07 -28.63
CA GLN A 313 -8.40 -1.73 -28.00
C GLN A 313 -8.33 -3.26 -28.12
N LYS A 314 -7.78 -3.79 -29.21
CA LYS A 314 -7.64 -5.23 -29.38
C LYS A 314 -6.60 -5.85 -28.44
N ASN A 315 -5.56 -5.09 -28.06
CA ASN A 315 -4.55 -5.53 -27.09
C ASN A 315 -4.99 -5.37 -25.62
N MET A 316 -5.99 -4.52 -25.32
CA MET A 316 -6.51 -4.38 -23.97
C MET A 316 -7.56 -5.45 -23.59
N GLN A 317 -8.16 -6.14 -24.54
CA GLN A 317 -9.15 -7.19 -24.27
C GLN A 317 -8.54 -8.54 -23.83
N THR A 318 -7.20 -8.66 -23.80
CA THR A 318 -6.50 -9.88 -23.35
C THR A 318 -5.86 -9.76 -21.96
N MET A 319 -6.08 -8.67 -21.24
CA MET A 319 -5.74 -8.57 -19.82
C MET A 319 -7.02 -8.65 -18.98
N GLU A 320 -7.47 -9.85 -18.71
CA GLU A 320 -8.40 -10.13 -17.63
C GLU A 320 -7.72 -9.76 -16.31
N LEU A 321 -8.26 -8.76 -15.64
CA LEU A 321 -7.95 -8.43 -14.25
C LEU A 321 -8.56 -9.54 -13.37
N GLU A 322 -7.73 -10.46 -12.90
CA GLU A 322 -8.09 -11.30 -11.75
C GLU A 322 -8.43 -10.40 -10.56
N SER A 323 -9.69 -10.36 -10.22
CA SER A 323 -10.16 -9.76 -8.99
C SER A 323 -9.71 -10.64 -7.82
N VAL A 324 -8.70 -10.19 -7.09
CA VAL A 324 -8.32 -10.78 -5.82
C VAL A 324 -9.43 -10.45 -4.82
N GLU A 325 -10.23 -11.46 -4.46
CA GLU A 325 -11.10 -11.42 -3.30
C GLU A 325 -10.25 -11.20 -2.04
N VAL A 326 -10.36 -10.00 -1.47
CA VAL A 326 -9.79 -9.69 -0.16
C VAL A 326 -10.72 -10.31 0.88
N THR A 327 -10.34 -11.46 1.42
CA THR A 327 -10.94 -12.00 2.63
C THR A 327 -10.77 -10.99 3.76
N LYS A 328 -11.91 -10.60 4.34
CA LYS A 328 -11.98 -9.84 5.58
C LYS A 328 -11.45 -10.70 6.72
N GLU A 329 -10.23 -10.46 7.15
CA GLU A 329 -9.83 -10.74 8.52
C GLU A 329 -10.10 -9.48 9.34
N ASP A 330 -11.11 -9.56 10.18
CA ASP A 330 -11.46 -8.54 11.16
C ASP A 330 -10.32 -8.41 12.18
N MET A 331 -9.45 -7.42 12.00
CA MET A 331 -8.60 -6.96 13.08
C MET A 331 -9.45 -6.06 14.00
N ILE A 332 -9.88 -6.63 15.11
CA ILE A 332 -10.40 -5.88 16.24
C ILE A 332 -9.20 -5.10 16.82
N LEU A 333 -9.10 -3.83 16.48
CA LEU A 333 -8.23 -2.89 17.17
C LEU A 333 -9.00 -2.39 18.40
N GLU A 334 -8.50 -2.68 19.59
CA GLU A 334 -8.95 -2.04 20.81
C GLU A 334 -8.77 -0.51 20.63
N ASP A 335 -9.87 0.20 20.76
CA ASP A 335 -10.01 1.65 20.62
C ASP A 335 -9.38 2.34 21.85
N LYS A 336 -8.04 2.34 21.94
CA LYS A 336 -7.33 3.28 22.80
C LYS A 336 -7.22 4.58 22.01
N SER A 337 -7.88 5.63 22.49
CA SER A 337 -7.76 6.98 21.95
C SER A 337 -6.27 7.37 21.88
N LEU A 338 -5.74 7.43 20.65
CA LEU A 338 -4.36 7.81 20.34
C LEU A 338 -4.22 9.33 20.20
N ASP A 339 -5.30 10.09 20.43
CA ASP A 339 -5.35 11.54 20.20
C ASP A 339 -4.28 12.32 20.98
N ASP A 340 -3.82 11.81 22.14
CA ASP A 340 -2.78 12.43 22.96
C ASP A 340 -1.34 12.03 22.54
N ALA A 341 -1.18 11.01 21.67
CA ALA A 341 0.12 10.46 21.29
C ALA A 341 0.61 10.96 19.92
N VAL A 342 -0.18 11.76 19.19
CA VAL A 342 0.18 12.30 17.89
C VAL A 342 0.24 13.81 17.93
N VAL A 343 1.42 14.38 17.76
CA VAL A 343 1.63 15.82 17.64
C VAL A 343 1.56 16.23 16.18
N VAL A 344 0.55 17.01 15.81
CA VAL A 344 0.44 17.58 14.48
C VAL A 344 1.21 18.88 14.42
N GLY A 345 2.27 18.93 13.61
CA GLY A 345 3.08 20.11 13.35
C GLY A 345 2.91 20.58 11.92
N GLU A 346 3.11 21.86 11.68
CA GLU A 346 3.21 22.45 10.35
C GLU A 346 4.64 22.97 10.16
N THR A 347 5.28 22.51 9.09
CA THR A 347 6.46 23.20 8.56
C THR A 347 6.02 24.21 7.52
N GLN A 348 6.92 25.04 7.00
CA GLN A 348 6.56 26.03 5.95
C GLN A 348 5.92 25.39 4.70
N PHE A 349 6.13 24.09 4.47
CA PHE A 349 5.72 23.41 3.23
C PHE A 349 4.88 22.15 3.45
N ASN A 350 4.93 21.53 4.65
CA ASN A 350 4.34 20.22 4.89
C ASN A 350 3.62 20.14 6.23
N VAL A 351 2.56 19.35 6.27
CA VAL A 351 1.96 18.86 7.50
C VAL A 351 2.77 17.65 7.98
N VAL A 352 3.12 17.63 9.26
CA VAL A 352 3.92 16.58 9.88
C VAL A 352 3.15 16.00 11.05
N PHE A 353 3.03 14.67 11.10
CA PHE A 353 2.48 13.94 12.23
C PHE A 353 3.63 13.22 12.94
N ASP A 354 4.01 13.71 14.10
CA ASP A 354 5.00 13.07 14.98
C ASP A 354 4.29 12.13 15.94
N ILE A 355 4.57 10.83 15.85
CA ILE A 355 3.90 9.79 16.60
C ILE A 355 4.82 9.36 17.75
N ASP A 356 4.43 9.67 18.98
CA ASP A 356 5.25 9.40 20.16
C ASP A 356 5.29 7.92 20.58
N LEU A 357 4.32 7.12 20.12
CA LEU A 357 4.31 5.69 20.37
C LEU A 357 5.21 4.95 19.38
N PRO A 358 6.04 4.01 19.86
CA PRO A 358 6.83 3.18 18.96
C PRO A 358 5.94 2.20 18.19
N TYR A 359 6.22 2.03 16.90
CA TYR A 359 5.49 1.12 16.01
C TYR A 359 6.37 -0.02 15.52
N THR A 360 5.74 -1.18 15.39
CA THR A 360 6.33 -2.33 14.69
C THR A 360 5.65 -2.52 13.36
N ILE A 361 6.38 -2.29 12.25
CA ILE A 361 5.91 -2.45 10.87
C ILE A 361 6.86 -3.37 10.12
N LEU A 362 6.37 -4.54 9.74
CA LEU A 362 7.15 -5.55 9.03
C LEU A 362 7.36 -5.17 7.55
N SER A 363 8.50 -5.56 7.00
CA SER A 363 8.82 -5.38 5.58
C SER A 363 8.17 -6.48 4.73
N ASN A 364 6.86 -6.34 4.48
CA ASN A 364 6.06 -7.34 3.80
C ASN A 364 5.18 -6.78 2.67
N GLY A 365 5.30 -5.48 2.36
CA GLY A 365 4.54 -4.79 1.33
C GLY A 365 3.04 -4.64 1.62
N LYS A 366 2.56 -5.07 2.80
CA LYS A 366 1.15 -4.94 3.19
C LYS A 366 0.89 -3.55 3.77
N LYS A 367 -0.37 -3.11 3.67
CA LYS A 367 -0.81 -1.86 4.28
C LYS A 367 -0.98 -2.04 5.79
N HIS A 368 -0.36 -1.17 6.57
CA HIS A 368 -0.50 -1.06 8.02
C HIS A 368 -1.28 0.23 8.32
N SER A 369 -2.36 0.10 9.08
CA SER A 369 -3.16 1.26 9.49
C SER A 369 -2.58 1.89 10.76
N VAL A 370 -2.35 3.19 10.73
CA VAL A 370 -1.90 4.00 11.86
C VAL A 370 -2.95 5.08 12.09
N SER A 371 -3.57 5.10 13.27
CA SER A 371 -4.52 6.15 13.64
C SER A 371 -3.77 7.44 13.97
N LEU A 372 -4.22 8.57 13.41
CA LEU A 372 -3.59 9.88 13.60
C LEU A 372 -4.38 10.74 14.57
N LYS A 373 -5.65 10.99 14.30
CA LYS A 373 -6.54 11.72 15.20
C LYS A 373 -8.02 11.54 14.84
N SER A 374 -8.89 11.83 15.81
CA SER A 374 -10.33 11.92 15.62
C SER A 374 -10.78 13.37 15.78
N ILE A 375 -11.62 13.85 14.85
CA ILE A 375 -12.05 15.25 14.82
C ILE A 375 -13.57 15.32 14.72
N GLU A 376 -14.20 16.04 15.62
CA GLU A 376 -15.60 16.44 15.46
C GLU A 376 -15.69 17.69 14.59
N ILE A 377 -16.39 17.57 13.47
CA ILE A 377 -16.50 18.64 12.48
C ILE A 377 -17.97 19.07 12.36
N PRO A 378 -18.31 20.33 12.67
CA PRO A 378 -19.64 20.87 12.40
C PRO A 378 -19.98 20.74 10.91
N ALA A 379 -21.15 20.19 10.60
CA ALA A 379 -21.62 20.02 9.24
C ALA A 379 -23.07 20.47 9.10
N THR A 380 -23.41 21.00 7.95
CA THR A 380 -24.79 21.26 7.55
C THR A 380 -25.24 20.21 6.53
N TYR A 381 -26.50 19.80 6.63
CA TYR A 381 -27.03 18.72 5.83
C TYR A 381 -28.13 19.22 4.90
N GLN A 382 -28.09 18.75 3.65
CA GLN A 382 -29.15 18.97 2.68
C GLN A 382 -29.28 17.76 1.74
N TYR A 383 -30.42 17.59 1.13
CA TYR A 383 -30.56 16.63 0.06
C TYR A 383 -30.24 17.27 -1.29
N TYR A 384 -29.75 16.46 -2.20
CA TYR A 384 -29.41 16.86 -3.57
C TYR A 384 -29.91 15.81 -4.55
N VAL A 385 -30.45 16.25 -5.66
CA VAL A 385 -30.82 15.37 -6.76
C VAL A 385 -30.62 16.04 -8.11
N ALA A 386 -30.11 15.29 -9.09
CA ALA A 386 -29.98 15.69 -10.48
C ALA A 386 -30.81 14.71 -11.36
N PRO A 387 -32.13 14.89 -11.48
CA PRO A 387 -33.04 13.88 -12.04
C PRO A 387 -32.79 13.56 -13.52
N LYS A 388 -32.07 14.39 -14.23
CA LYS A 388 -31.59 14.13 -15.60
C LYS A 388 -30.61 12.96 -15.68
N TYR A 389 -29.82 12.75 -14.64
CA TYR A 389 -28.77 11.71 -14.56
C TYR A 389 -29.15 10.57 -13.63
N ASP A 390 -29.69 10.89 -12.45
CA ASP A 390 -30.02 9.92 -11.41
C ASP A 390 -31.23 10.42 -10.60
N LEU A 391 -32.24 9.58 -10.48
CA LEU A 391 -33.46 9.87 -9.73
C LEU A 391 -33.27 9.73 -8.20
N GLY A 392 -32.12 9.22 -7.73
CA GLY A 392 -31.87 9.07 -6.30
C GLY A 392 -31.55 10.41 -5.63
N ALA A 393 -32.17 10.68 -4.49
CA ALA A 393 -31.83 11.82 -3.65
C ALA A 393 -30.66 11.48 -2.74
N TYR A 394 -29.57 12.23 -2.84
CA TYR A 394 -28.36 12.05 -2.04
C TYR A 394 -28.42 12.95 -0.81
N LEU A 395 -28.09 12.40 0.36
CA LEU A 395 -27.82 13.20 1.54
C LEU A 395 -26.39 13.77 1.42
N ILE A 396 -26.29 15.09 1.47
CA ILE A 396 -25.03 15.82 1.37
C ILE A 396 -24.70 16.48 2.71
N GLY A 397 -23.54 16.19 3.24
CA GLY A 397 -22.93 16.90 4.36
C GLY A 397 -21.98 17.97 3.84
N ASN A 398 -22.21 19.22 4.22
CA ASN A 398 -21.35 20.35 3.87
C ASN A 398 -20.53 20.75 5.09
N ILE A 399 -19.21 20.78 4.95
CA ILE A 399 -18.24 21.21 5.94
C ILE A 399 -17.66 22.55 5.48
N GLU A 400 -17.86 23.58 6.29
CA GLU A 400 -17.29 24.91 6.04
C GLU A 400 -15.97 25.07 6.80
N ASN A 401 -15.08 25.94 6.30
CA ASN A 401 -13.80 26.27 6.92
C ASN A 401 -12.92 25.03 7.24
N TYR A 402 -12.92 24.05 6.36
CA TYR A 402 -12.20 22.78 6.56
C TYR A 402 -10.66 22.95 6.59
N GLY A 403 -10.11 24.04 6.07
CA GLY A 403 -8.66 24.30 6.06
C GLY A 403 -8.00 24.24 7.44
N LYS A 404 -8.72 24.61 8.49
CA LYS A 404 -8.21 24.55 9.90
C LYS A 404 -7.94 23.13 10.42
N TYR A 405 -8.39 22.11 9.70
CA TYR A 405 -8.22 20.72 10.14
C TYR A 405 -7.01 20.03 9.50
N ASN A 406 -6.27 20.72 8.61
CA ASN A 406 -5.08 20.19 7.93
C ASN A 406 -5.35 18.84 7.24
N LEU A 407 -6.51 18.73 6.59
CA LEU A 407 -6.85 17.53 5.84
C LEU A 407 -5.98 17.43 4.60
N LEU A 408 -5.58 16.22 4.27
CA LEU A 408 -4.83 15.88 3.04
C LEU A 408 -5.75 15.15 2.07
N SER A 409 -5.40 15.17 0.77
CA SER A 409 -6.17 14.44 -0.24
C SER A 409 -6.12 12.93 0.01
N GLY A 410 -7.29 12.29 0.15
CA GLY A 410 -7.35 10.86 0.46
C GLY A 410 -8.74 10.25 0.34
N GLU A 411 -8.78 8.91 0.30
CA GLU A 411 -10.03 8.14 0.29
C GLU A 411 -10.71 8.20 1.66
N ALA A 412 -12.04 8.35 1.68
CA ALA A 412 -12.84 8.34 2.89
C ALA A 412 -13.94 7.27 2.83
N SER A 413 -13.98 6.40 3.81
CA SER A 413 -15.09 5.46 4.04
C SER A 413 -16.21 6.17 4.78
N LEU A 414 -17.44 6.04 4.30
CA LEU A 414 -18.62 6.73 4.84
C LEU A 414 -19.48 5.76 5.65
N ILE A 415 -19.76 6.13 6.89
CA ILE A 415 -20.65 5.41 7.81
C ILE A 415 -21.75 6.38 8.23
N PHE A 416 -23.01 6.05 7.95
CA PHE A 416 -24.18 6.83 8.33
C PHE A 416 -25.17 5.96 9.10
N GLU A 417 -25.64 6.42 10.26
CA GLU A 417 -26.53 5.67 11.18
C GLU A 417 -25.98 4.25 11.49
N GLY A 418 -24.66 4.13 11.70
CA GLY A 418 -23.98 2.86 11.97
C GLY A 418 -23.80 1.92 10.75
N MET A 419 -24.26 2.30 9.56
CA MET A 419 -24.17 1.51 8.34
C MET A 419 -23.10 2.05 7.39
N TYR A 420 -22.31 1.15 6.80
CA TYR A 420 -21.40 1.51 5.71
C TYR A 420 -22.20 1.91 4.45
N VAL A 421 -21.97 3.11 3.96
CA VAL A 421 -22.71 3.70 2.82
C VAL A 421 -21.91 3.63 1.53
N GLY A 422 -20.58 3.73 1.61
CA GLY A 422 -19.71 3.74 0.46
C GLY A 422 -18.40 4.47 0.71
N LYS A 423 -17.73 4.86 -0.37
CA LYS A 423 -16.47 5.61 -0.34
C LYS A 423 -16.61 6.94 -1.07
N THR A 424 -15.85 7.93 -0.66
CA THR A 424 -15.68 9.22 -1.33
C THR A 424 -14.21 9.64 -1.27
N ASN A 425 -13.86 10.72 -1.96
CA ASN A 425 -12.53 11.32 -1.84
C ASN A 425 -12.65 12.67 -1.15
N ILE A 426 -11.82 12.88 -0.14
CA ILE A 426 -11.57 14.20 0.44
C ILE A 426 -10.47 14.85 -0.39
N ASN A 427 -10.76 16.03 -0.97
CA ASN A 427 -9.77 16.82 -1.70
C ASN A 427 -9.83 18.27 -1.19
N PRO A 428 -8.97 18.62 -0.23
CA PRO A 428 -8.94 19.95 0.36
C PRO A 428 -8.29 21.01 -0.54
N GLU A 429 -7.63 20.62 -1.63
CA GLU A 429 -6.97 21.56 -2.57
C GLU A 429 -7.96 22.28 -3.50
N ASN A 430 -9.21 21.83 -3.55
CA ASN A 430 -10.25 22.55 -4.29
C ASN A 430 -10.47 23.93 -3.68
N ALA A 431 -10.43 24.97 -4.51
CA ALA A 431 -10.58 26.37 -4.11
C ALA A 431 -11.96 26.71 -3.51
N ASP A 432 -12.89 25.77 -3.49
CA ASP A 432 -14.21 25.92 -2.90
C ASP A 432 -14.10 25.98 -1.37
N LYS A 433 -14.72 26.99 -0.77
CA LYS A 433 -14.72 27.19 0.70
C LYS A 433 -15.45 26.08 1.47
N LYS A 434 -16.00 25.08 0.78
CA LYS A 434 -16.80 23.99 1.35
C LYS A 434 -16.30 22.64 0.89
N LEU A 435 -16.13 21.73 1.84
CA LEU A 435 -15.95 20.32 1.54
C LEU A 435 -17.33 19.66 1.52
N VAL A 436 -17.67 19.03 0.39
CA VAL A 436 -18.97 18.40 0.15
C VAL A 436 -18.80 16.88 0.24
N LEU A 437 -19.53 16.24 1.16
CA LEU A 437 -19.49 14.81 1.38
C LEU A 437 -20.85 14.20 1.04
N SER A 438 -20.88 13.26 0.10
CA SER A 438 -22.10 12.49 -0.23
C SER A 438 -22.25 11.32 0.75
N LEU A 439 -23.25 11.38 1.62
CA LEU A 439 -23.53 10.39 2.67
C LEU A 439 -24.49 9.27 2.20
N GLY A 440 -24.71 9.16 0.89
CA GLY A 440 -25.51 8.11 0.28
C GLY A 440 -26.91 8.54 -0.14
N LYS A 441 -27.66 7.58 -0.73
CA LYS A 441 -29.01 7.81 -1.25
C LYS A 441 -30.08 7.49 -0.19
N ASP A 442 -31.02 8.42 0.04
CA ASP A 442 -32.19 8.16 0.87
C ASP A 442 -33.39 7.70 0.00
N LYS A 443 -33.73 6.42 0.10
CA LYS A 443 -34.83 5.81 -0.66
C LYS A 443 -36.23 6.33 -0.26
N ARG A 444 -36.35 7.04 0.86
CA ARG A 444 -37.60 7.66 1.33
C ARG A 444 -37.92 8.96 0.60
N ILE A 445 -36.98 9.49 -0.19
CA ILE A 445 -37.22 10.62 -1.06
C ILE A 445 -37.32 10.08 -2.48
N VAL A 446 -38.50 10.20 -3.07
CA VAL A 446 -38.77 9.68 -4.40
C VAL A 446 -38.82 10.84 -5.37
N THR A 447 -38.08 10.74 -6.45
CA THR A 447 -38.02 11.77 -7.50
C THR A 447 -38.43 11.17 -8.85
N GLU A 448 -39.05 11.97 -9.68
CA GLU A 448 -39.44 11.59 -11.03
C GLU A 448 -39.20 12.78 -11.97
N ARG A 449 -38.75 12.53 -13.18
CA ARG A 449 -38.56 13.51 -14.26
C ARG A 449 -39.29 13.04 -15.49
N LYS A 450 -40.27 13.85 -15.97
CA LYS A 450 -41.09 13.51 -17.14
C LYS A 450 -41.01 14.61 -18.20
N LEU A 451 -40.87 14.22 -19.45
CA LEU A 451 -41.19 15.08 -20.59
C LEU A 451 -42.71 15.10 -20.78
N ILE A 452 -43.30 16.25 -20.47
CA ILE A 452 -44.76 16.42 -20.56
C ILE A 452 -45.21 16.68 -21.99
N SER A 453 -44.48 17.54 -22.72
CA SER A 453 -44.76 17.81 -24.11
C SER A 453 -43.51 18.21 -24.90
N LYS A 454 -43.50 17.82 -26.17
CA LYS A 454 -42.55 18.26 -27.18
C LYS A 454 -43.35 18.74 -28.38
N ASN A 455 -43.40 20.06 -28.58
CA ASN A 455 -44.12 20.69 -29.70
C ASN A 455 -43.10 21.26 -30.71
N THR A 456 -43.42 21.12 -32.00
CA THR A 456 -42.60 21.71 -33.06
C THR A 456 -43.46 22.63 -33.89
N GLU A 457 -43.09 23.88 -33.97
CA GLU A 457 -43.80 24.91 -34.74
C GLU A 457 -42.88 25.48 -35.83
N ASN A 458 -43.38 25.57 -37.02
CA ASN A 458 -42.72 26.23 -38.14
C ASN A 458 -43.18 27.68 -38.20
N LYS A 459 -42.31 28.66 -38.10
CA LYS A 459 -42.66 30.06 -38.29
C LYS A 459 -43.08 30.30 -39.72
N SER A 460 -44.33 30.75 -39.92
CA SER A 460 -44.95 30.89 -41.25
C SER A 460 -44.24 31.83 -42.21
N LEU A 461 -43.48 32.80 -41.69
CA LEU A 461 -42.77 33.84 -42.47
C LEU A 461 -41.24 33.74 -42.41
N SER A 462 -40.69 32.62 -41.92
CA SER A 462 -39.24 32.44 -41.81
C SER A 462 -38.81 30.98 -42.05
N SER A 463 -37.55 30.77 -42.46
CA SER A 463 -36.96 29.43 -42.60
C SER A 463 -36.67 28.73 -41.27
N LYS A 464 -37.17 29.25 -40.16
CA LYS A 464 -36.93 28.77 -38.80
C LYS A 464 -38.02 27.83 -38.28
N LYS A 465 -37.61 26.85 -37.48
CA LYS A 465 -38.48 26.02 -36.64
C LYS A 465 -38.19 26.24 -35.18
N ILE A 466 -39.22 26.14 -34.34
CA ILE A 466 -39.10 26.21 -32.88
C ILE A 466 -39.59 24.89 -32.31
N GLN A 467 -38.75 24.26 -31.51
CA GLN A 467 -39.10 23.09 -30.72
C GLN A 467 -39.21 23.49 -29.25
N THR A 468 -40.41 23.29 -28.68
CA THR A 468 -40.70 23.61 -27.27
C THR A 468 -40.73 22.33 -26.46
N PHE A 469 -39.91 22.26 -25.41
CA PHE A 469 -39.81 21.14 -24.50
C PHE A 469 -40.32 21.55 -23.12
N THR A 470 -41.28 20.79 -22.60
CA THR A 470 -41.85 20.96 -21.26
C THR A 470 -41.53 19.78 -20.41
N TYR A 471 -40.81 20.00 -19.33
CA TYR A 471 -40.47 18.99 -18.33
C TYR A 471 -41.17 19.26 -16.99
N GLU A 472 -41.56 18.20 -16.31
CA GLU A 472 -42.04 18.22 -14.94
C GLU A 472 -41.12 17.34 -14.07
N ILE A 473 -40.65 17.88 -12.96
CA ILE A 473 -39.93 17.15 -11.91
C ILE A 473 -40.85 17.05 -10.70
N SER A 474 -41.10 15.85 -10.22
CA SER A 474 -41.89 15.57 -9.02
C SER A 474 -40.95 15.06 -7.92
N VAL A 475 -41.04 15.64 -6.72
CA VAL A 475 -40.25 15.22 -5.55
C VAL A 475 -41.19 14.98 -4.39
N GLN A 476 -41.17 13.75 -3.86
CA GLN A 476 -41.99 13.28 -2.74
C GLN A 476 -41.10 13.02 -1.53
N ASN A 477 -41.38 13.68 -0.41
CA ASN A 477 -40.78 13.40 0.88
C ASN A 477 -41.63 12.38 1.66
N ASN A 478 -41.21 11.12 1.76
CA ASN A 478 -41.90 10.08 2.55
C ASN A 478 -41.31 9.95 3.99
N LYS A 479 -40.49 10.90 4.42
CA LYS A 479 -39.97 10.93 5.78
C LYS A 479 -40.97 11.54 6.75
N LYS A 480 -40.76 11.28 8.05
CA LYS A 480 -41.54 11.87 9.15
C LYS A 480 -41.06 13.28 9.53
N GLU A 481 -39.97 13.76 8.92
CA GLU A 481 -39.35 15.05 9.15
C GLU A 481 -39.35 15.91 7.88
N ALA A 482 -39.33 17.22 8.06
CA ALA A 482 -39.17 18.16 6.95
C ALA A 482 -37.73 18.11 6.44
N ILE A 483 -37.53 18.26 5.13
CA ILE A 483 -36.25 18.25 4.48
C ILE A 483 -36.04 19.49 3.64
N THR A 484 -34.76 19.88 3.50
CA THR A 484 -34.32 20.83 2.47
C THR A 484 -33.65 20.03 1.35
N ILE A 485 -34.10 20.20 0.12
CA ILE A 485 -33.53 19.53 -1.06
C ILE A 485 -33.18 20.54 -2.14
N GLU A 486 -32.00 20.39 -2.70
CA GLU A 486 -31.56 21.07 -3.91
C GLU A 486 -31.77 20.17 -5.11
N ILE A 487 -32.52 20.67 -6.09
CA ILE A 487 -32.82 19.97 -7.35
C ILE A 487 -32.03 20.68 -8.44
N GLU A 488 -31.21 19.95 -9.17
CA GLU A 488 -30.48 20.48 -10.31
C GLU A 488 -30.89 19.80 -11.62
N ASP A 489 -31.23 20.61 -12.61
CA ASP A 489 -31.52 20.13 -13.98
C ASP A 489 -30.83 21.09 -14.97
N GLN A 490 -30.92 20.85 -16.25
CA GLN A 490 -30.26 21.71 -17.23
C GLN A 490 -31.06 21.80 -18.54
N VAL A 491 -30.89 22.95 -19.20
CA VAL A 491 -31.29 23.16 -20.59
C VAL A 491 -30.02 23.10 -21.47
N PRO A 492 -30.11 22.72 -22.74
CA PRO A 492 -28.97 22.70 -23.63
C PRO A 492 -28.38 24.11 -23.85
N VAL A 493 -27.09 24.17 -24.13
CA VAL A 493 -26.40 25.39 -24.54
C VAL A 493 -25.85 25.16 -25.95
N SER A 494 -26.02 26.12 -26.84
CA SER A 494 -25.50 26.03 -28.21
C SER A 494 -24.25 26.88 -28.37
N THR A 495 -23.23 26.33 -29.02
CA THR A 495 -22.04 27.05 -29.50
C THR A 495 -22.26 27.60 -30.92
N GLU A 496 -23.34 27.19 -31.62
CA GLU A 496 -23.62 27.59 -32.97
C GLU A 496 -24.58 28.80 -33.02
N LYS A 497 -24.23 29.80 -33.80
CA LYS A 497 -25.05 31.01 -33.96
C LYS A 497 -26.41 30.76 -34.62
N THR A 498 -26.54 29.65 -35.36
CA THR A 498 -27.78 29.25 -36.07
C THR A 498 -28.80 28.58 -35.18
N ILE A 499 -28.36 28.11 -33.98
CA ILE A 499 -29.22 27.43 -32.99
C ILE A 499 -29.30 28.34 -31.75
N LYS A 500 -30.54 28.75 -31.43
CA LYS A 500 -30.81 29.57 -30.25
C LYS A 500 -31.61 28.80 -29.22
N VAL A 501 -31.10 28.68 -28.03
CA VAL A 501 -31.80 28.09 -26.88
C VAL A 501 -32.31 29.22 -25.97
N SER A 502 -33.55 29.12 -25.54
CA SER A 502 -34.21 30.11 -24.68
C SER A 502 -35.00 29.39 -23.59
N LEU A 503 -34.70 29.68 -22.34
CA LEU A 503 -35.51 29.28 -21.19
C LEU A 503 -36.73 30.18 -21.14
N THR A 504 -37.93 29.62 -21.24
CA THR A 504 -39.21 30.36 -21.25
C THR A 504 -39.94 30.29 -19.92
N GLU A 505 -39.79 29.22 -19.17
CA GLU A 505 -40.39 29.04 -17.85
C GLU A 505 -39.45 28.22 -16.96
N ALA A 506 -39.13 28.71 -15.77
CA ALA A 506 -38.49 27.96 -14.68
C ALA A 506 -38.72 28.73 -13.37
N LYS A 507 -39.94 28.57 -12.82
CA LYS A 507 -40.35 29.30 -11.62
C LYS A 507 -39.44 28.98 -10.43
N GLU A 508 -38.96 29.98 -9.69
CA GLU A 508 -38.12 29.84 -8.51
C GLU A 508 -36.71 29.22 -8.78
N ALA A 509 -36.33 29.04 -10.05
CA ALA A 509 -35.00 28.51 -10.39
C ALA A 509 -33.95 29.61 -10.41
N THR A 510 -32.77 29.28 -9.91
CA THR A 510 -31.54 30.00 -10.26
C THR A 510 -31.02 29.45 -11.58
N PHE A 511 -30.85 30.29 -12.60
CA PHE A 511 -30.39 29.87 -13.93
C PHE A 511 -29.01 30.39 -14.26
N ASP A 512 -28.09 29.48 -14.48
CA ASP A 512 -26.75 29.77 -15.02
C ASP A 512 -26.80 29.60 -16.55
N LYS A 513 -26.74 30.73 -17.29
CA LYS A 513 -26.84 30.74 -18.76
C LYS A 513 -25.63 30.13 -19.45
N GLU A 514 -24.45 30.19 -18.85
CA GLU A 514 -23.22 29.66 -19.45
C GLU A 514 -23.18 28.14 -19.41
N LYS A 515 -23.66 27.56 -18.30
CA LYS A 515 -23.73 26.11 -18.10
C LYS A 515 -25.08 25.51 -18.51
N GLY A 516 -26.10 26.33 -18.70
CA GLY A 516 -27.47 25.88 -18.91
C GLY A 516 -28.08 25.26 -17.66
N SER A 517 -27.50 25.39 -16.47
CA SER A 517 -27.97 24.73 -15.26
C SER A 517 -29.10 25.48 -14.56
N LEU A 518 -30.07 24.73 -14.09
CA LEU A 518 -31.22 25.18 -13.33
C LEU A 518 -31.16 24.60 -11.92
N LYS A 519 -31.25 25.44 -10.89
CA LYS A 519 -31.21 25.00 -9.49
C LYS A 519 -32.41 25.52 -8.72
N TRP A 520 -33.09 24.61 -8.02
CA TRP A 520 -34.17 24.91 -7.09
C TRP A 520 -33.78 24.44 -5.69
N LYS A 521 -33.91 25.31 -4.70
CA LYS A 521 -33.79 24.95 -3.29
C LYS A 521 -35.14 25.01 -2.63
N ILE A 522 -35.68 23.86 -2.24
CA ILE A 522 -37.03 23.75 -1.70
C ILE A 522 -37.03 23.07 -0.33
N ASN A 523 -38.00 23.47 0.50
CA ASN A 523 -38.32 22.80 1.76
C ASN A 523 -39.59 21.96 1.56
N LEU A 524 -39.52 20.69 1.90
CA LEU A 524 -40.64 19.76 1.85
C LEU A 524 -41.01 19.32 3.26
N LYS A 525 -42.29 19.48 3.63
CA LYS A 525 -42.87 18.95 4.86
C LYS A 525 -42.90 17.41 4.82
N PRO A 526 -43.11 16.75 5.97
CA PRO A 526 -43.41 15.32 6.00
C PRO A 526 -44.57 14.95 5.04
N ASN A 527 -44.36 13.89 4.23
CA ASN A 527 -45.32 13.39 3.25
C ASN A 527 -45.75 14.40 2.16
N GLU A 528 -45.00 15.47 1.97
CA GLU A 528 -45.29 16.46 0.92
C GLU A 528 -44.73 16.04 -0.43
N ASN A 529 -45.54 16.27 -1.49
CA ASN A 529 -45.12 16.16 -2.89
C ASN A 529 -45.11 17.55 -3.52
N LYS A 530 -44.00 17.93 -4.14
CA LYS A 530 -43.89 19.18 -4.90
C LYS A 530 -43.54 18.88 -6.36
N LYS A 531 -44.24 19.55 -7.26
CA LYS A 531 -44.01 19.49 -8.69
C LYS A 531 -43.40 20.80 -9.15
N ILE A 532 -42.35 20.68 -9.96
CA ILE A 532 -41.59 21.77 -10.57
C ILE A 532 -41.71 21.61 -12.08
N ARG A 533 -41.98 22.69 -12.78
CA ARG A 533 -42.06 22.70 -14.23
C ARG A 533 -41.06 23.68 -14.80
N PHE A 534 -40.39 23.27 -15.88
CA PHE A 534 -39.59 24.18 -16.69
C PHE A 534 -39.81 23.94 -18.17
N VAL A 535 -39.68 25.01 -18.95
CA VAL A 535 -39.94 25.01 -20.40
C VAL A 535 -38.80 25.74 -21.09
N TYR A 536 -38.25 25.11 -22.11
CA TYR A 536 -37.28 25.75 -22.97
C TYR A 536 -37.59 25.56 -24.44
N GLN A 537 -37.12 26.47 -25.27
CA GLN A 537 -37.29 26.46 -26.71
C GLN A 537 -35.95 26.39 -27.41
N VAL A 538 -35.92 25.59 -28.47
CA VAL A 538 -34.77 25.49 -29.39
C VAL A 538 -35.21 25.99 -30.75
N GLU A 539 -34.68 27.12 -31.19
CA GLU A 539 -34.90 27.69 -32.52
C GLU A 539 -33.73 27.32 -33.42
N SER A 540 -34.03 26.72 -34.59
CA SER A 540 -33.01 26.35 -35.60
C SER A 540 -33.61 26.55 -37.02
N ASP A 541 -32.75 26.45 -38.06
CA ASP A 541 -33.25 26.39 -39.45
C ASP A 541 -34.07 25.10 -39.66
N ARG A 542 -35.08 25.12 -40.54
CA ARG A 542 -36.01 24.00 -40.75
C ARG A 542 -35.30 22.70 -41.11
N ASP A 543 -34.28 22.80 -41.95
CA ASP A 543 -33.55 21.65 -42.47
C ASP A 543 -32.42 21.19 -41.57
N THR A 544 -32.17 21.89 -40.44
CA THR A 544 -31.11 21.54 -39.49
C THR A 544 -31.62 20.44 -38.56
N ILE A 545 -30.90 19.32 -38.48
CA ILE A 545 -31.08 18.31 -37.44
C ILE A 545 -30.20 18.74 -36.24
N VAL A 546 -30.85 19.05 -35.12
CA VAL A 546 -30.16 19.37 -33.88
C VAL A 546 -29.87 18.07 -33.15
N GLU A 547 -28.59 17.73 -33.04
CA GLU A 547 -28.15 16.50 -32.34
C GLU A 547 -28.12 16.71 -30.82
N ASN A 548 -28.24 15.62 -30.06
CA ASN A 548 -28.23 15.58 -28.57
C ASN A 548 -29.35 16.38 -27.88
N LEU A 549 -30.50 16.44 -28.47
CA LEU A 549 -31.70 17.14 -27.96
C LEU A 549 -32.66 16.19 -27.22
#